data_5edff0df1cc6e0b2a4ab0b25a749a7a6
#
_entry.id   5edff0df1cc6e0b2a4ab0b25a749a7a6
#
_cell.length_a   1.000
_cell.length_b   1.000
_cell.length_c   1.000
_cell.angle_alpha   90.00
_cell.angle_beta   90.00
_cell.angle_gamma   90.00
#
_symmetry.space_group_name_H-M   'P 1'
#
loop_
_entity.id
_entity.type
_entity.pdbx_description
1 polymer ?
#
loop_
_entity_poly.entity_id
_entity_poly.type
_entity_poly.pdbx_seq_one_letter_code
_entity_poly.pdbx_strand_id
1 'polypeptide(L)'
;MKVLVTGGTGVVGTGTVTELLGRGHTVVLVSRHAEQDARQWLDGVTAWTGDVAAAATISRAAEGCDAVLHMVGIVEESPPDATFDRVNVGGTSNIIAEAERAGVARLVFVSSLGAPVGESDYHRSKQTAEAAVREFRGSWTICRPGNVYGPGDEQISVLLRMVRGASPVIPTIGDGDQPFQPLWWEDCARALAEVTERTDLDGQELDIAGAEATSQNDLLARFNVITGREVHSVAVPEFVASLGAKIVSAVGWDVGLNDNQLQMLREGNVIPPGGTNALTDVLGLTPTPLDVGLRALCDLQPEQLPRDGVGTLKRKRVWADVTGSTHTPDELFRLFCGNFNEVTPVFVDAGAEPQSSDEIVEGETLTLSLPMRGHVQVRVTGLEQRRVTLLTLAGHPLAGAVRFLCEQRGEAVRFQVEVYDRAANVIDLVAMRLLGDRLQDHTWKQVVTSMVERSGGSAAEGVQSDSESLDEAAAEEIGRWLEELTMERKRTENADKIASVV
;
A
#
# COMPACT_ATOMS: atom_id res chain seq x y z
N MET A 1 11.07 12.83 23.35
CA MET A 1 11.45 11.47 23.83
C MET A 1 12.17 10.75 22.70
N LYS A 2 12.99 9.76 23.06
CA LYS A 2 13.53 8.78 22.12
C LYS A 2 12.70 7.50 22.24
N VAL A 3 12.06 7.10 21.16
CA VAL A 3 11.09 5.98 21.15
C VAL A 3 11.63 4.83 20.32
N LEU A 4 11.75 3.64 20.88
CA LEU A 4 11.99 2.44 20.08
C LEU A 4 10.66 2.00 19.46
N VAL A 5 10.64 1.87 18.15
CA VAL A 5 9.45 1.47 17.37
C VAL A 5 9.72 0.18 16.63
N THR A 6 8.88 -0.81 16.82
CA THR A 6 8.86 -2.05 16.02
C THR A 6 7.61 -2.09 15.16
N GLY A 7 7.71 -2.64 13.96
CA GLY A 7 6.58 -2.63 13.01
C GLY A 7 6.31 -1.26 12.37
N GLY A 8 7.28 -0.34 12.43
CA GLY A 8 7.17 1.04 11.93
C GLY A 8 7.08 1.17 10.40
N THR A 9 7.04 0.07 9.66
CA THR A 9 6.93 0.04 8.17
C THR A 9 5.63 -0.57 7.67
N GLY A 10 4.80 -1.08 8.57
CA GLY A 10 3.47 -1.61 8.23
C GLY A 10 2.45 -0.49 7.96
N VAL A 11 1.20 -0.89 7.71
CA VAL A 11 0.08 0.03 7.37
C VAL A 11 -0.05 1.17 8.39
N VAL A 12 -0.01 0.85 9.69
CA VAL A 12 -0.06 1.84 10.77
C VAL A 12 1.30 2.46 11.03
N GLY A 13 2.37 1.67 10.89
CA GLY A 13 3.70 1.99 11.38
C GLY A 13 4.31 3.23 10.76
N THR A 14 4.24 3.38 9.43
CA THR A 14 4.78 4.56 8.72
C THR A 14 4.14 5.85 9.23
N GLY A 15 2.81 5.87 9.34
CA GLY A 15 2.08 7.02 9.89
C GLY A 15 2.47 7.32 11.34
N THR A 16 2.61 6.28 12.16
CA THR A 16 2.98 6.45 13.57
C THR A 16 4.39 7.01 13.74
N VAL A 17 5.37 6.53 12.95
CA VAL A 17 6.72 7.10 12.96
C VAL A 17 6.70 8.57 12.52
N THR A 18 5.98 8.89 11.46
CA THR A 18 5.82 10.26 10.94
C THR A 18 5.17 11.17 11.99
N GLU A 19 4.12 10.70 12.67
CA GLU A 19 3.45 11.45 13.73
C GLU A 19 4.37 11.71 14.94
N LEU A 20 5.14 10.70 15.39
CA LEU A 20 6.12 10.85 16.45
C LEU A 20 7.19 11.89 16.10
N LEU A 21 7.70 11.86 14.87
CA LEU A 21 8.68 12.84 14.38
C LEU A 21 8.07 14.26 14.35
N GLY A 22 6.84 14.41 13.88
CA GLY A 22 6.12 15.68 13.86
C GLY A 22 5.89 16.27 15.24
N ARG A 23 5.75 15.43 16.27
CA ARG A 23 5.68 15.83 17.69
C ARG A 23 7.05 16.09 18.32
N GLY A 24 8.15 16.07 17.54
CA GLY A 24 9.50 16.35 18.02
C GLY A 24 10.18 15.20 18.76
N HIS A 25 9.73 13.97 18.57
CA HIS A 25 10.42 12.78 19.09
C HIS A 25 11.50 12.30 18.10
N THR A 26 12.40 11.45 18.60
CA THR A 26 13.34 10.68 17.77
C THR A 26 12.97 9.20 17.86
N VAL A 27 13.18 8.47 16.77
CA VAL A 27 12.75 7.08 16.64
C VAL A 27 13.96 6.17 16.43
N VAL A 28 14.03 5.07 17.17
CA VAL A 28 14.85 3.90 16.83
C VAL A 28 13.94 2.89 16.14
N LEU A 29 14.08 2.78 14.82
CA LEU A 29 13.26 1.90 13.98
C LEU A 29 13.87 0.50 13.95
N VAL A 30 13.21 -0.47 14.58
CA VAL A 30 13.61 -1.88 14.49
C VAL A 30 12.85 -2.56 13.36
N SER A 31 13.59 -3.01 12.37
CA SER A 31 13.06 -3.73 11.21
C SER A 31 14.12 -4.67 10.64
N ARG A 32 13.72 -5.69 9.92
CA ARG A 32 14.62 -6.62 9.22
C ARG A 32 15.41 -5.93 8.10
N HIS A 33 14.91 -4.82 7.59
CA HIS A 33 15.52 -3.99 6.53
C HIS A 33 15.61 -2.52 6.95
N ALA A 34 15.95 -2.25 8.21
CA ALA A 34 15.80 -0.95 8.84
C ALA A 34 16.54 0.18 8.12
N GLU A 35 17.73 -0.07 7.56
CA GLU A 35 18.48 0.94 6.82
C GLU A 35 17.77 1.38 5.53
N GLN A 36 17.15 0.45 4.81
CA GLN A 36 16.36 0.75 3.63
C GLN A 36 15.04 1.42 4.02
N ASP A 37 14.38 0.90 5.04
CA ASP A 37 13.09 1.38 5.52
C ASP A 37 13.18 2.81 6.06
N ALA A 38 14.26 3.15 6.78
CA ALA A 38 14.48 4.48 7.35
C ALA A 38 14.68 5.58 6.29
N ARG A 39 15.05 5.21 5.05
CA ARG A 39 15.26 6.17 3.96
C ARG A 39 14.02 6.98 3.56
N GLN A 40 12.83 6.57 3.98
CA GLN A 40 11.60 7.31 3.74
C GLN A 40 11.42 8.54 4.65
N TRP A 41 12.26 8.73 5.66
CA TRP A 41 12.33 9.93 6.49
C TRP A 41 13.68 10.60 6.34
N LEU A 42 13.70 11.94 6.32
CA LEU A 42 14.94 12.70 6.14
C LEU A 42 15.82 12.66 7.39
N ASP A 43 15.19 12.86 8.56
CA ASP A 43 15.86 13.00 9.85
C ASP A 43 15.04 12.38 10.98
N GLY A 44 15.65 12.21 12.16
CA GLY A 44 14.99 11.79 13.38
C GLY A 44 14.80 10.28 13.55
N VAL A 45 15.15 9.47 12.53
CA VAL A 45 15.06 8.00 12.58
C VAL A 45 16.45 7.37 12.61
N THR A 46 16.70 6.55 13.61
CA THR A 46 17.89 5.69 13.70
C THR A 46 17.50 4.27 13.32
N ALA A 47 18.10 3.72 12.29
CA ALA A 47 17.85 2.35 11.84
C ALA A 47 18.50 1.33 12.77
N TRP A 48 17.78 0.28 13.13
CA TRP A 48 18.28 -0.89 13.84
C TRP A 48 17.82 -2.17 13.13
N THR A 49 18.73 -2.80 12.41
CA THR A 49 18.41 -4.03 11.71
C THR A 49 18.29 -5.20 12.69
N GLY A 50 17.09 -5.77 12.82
CA GLY A 50 16.79 -6.85 13.74
C GLY A 50 15.41 -7.47 13.50
N ASP A 51 15.24 -8.69 14.00
CA ASP A 51 13.98 -9.44 14.00
C ASP A 51 13.52 -9.63 15.45
N VAL A 52 12.31 -9.18 15.78
CA VAL A 52 11.76 -9.35 17.13
C VAL A 52 11.66 -10.81 17.57
N ALA A 53 11.48 -11.73 16.61
CA ALA A 53 11.47 -13.17 16.86
C ALA A 53 12.87 -13.74 17.18
N ALA A 54 13.95 -12.96 17.04
CA ALA A 54 15.34 -13.36 17.28
C ALA A 54 16.01 -12.41 18.27
N ALA A 55 15.86 -12.67 19.57
CA ALA A 55 16.29 -11.81 20.68
C ALA A 55 17.72 -11.25 20.55
N ALA A 56 18.66 -12.06 20.01
CA ALA A 56 20.05 -11.62 19.83
C ALA A 56 20.18 -10.45 18.86
N THR A 57 19.30 -10.32 17.87
CA THR A 57 19.38 -9.27 16.82
C THR A 57 18.85 -7.92 17.30
N ILE A 58 18.01 -7.90 18.34
CA ILE A 58 17.43 -6.70 18.94
C ILE A 58 18.15 -6.29 20.24
N SER A 59 19.14 -7.07 20.67
CA SER A 59 19.91 -6.76 21.88
C SER A 59 20.55 -5.38 21.77
N ARG A 60 20.35 -4.54 22.78
CA ARG A 60 20.78 -3.14 22.89
C ARG A 60 20.01 -2.13 22.03
N ALA A 61 18.98 -2.55 21.30
CA ALA A 61 18.18 -1.65 20.46
C ALA A 61 17.45 -0.57 21.31
N ALA A 62 17.05 -0.91 22.54
CA ALA A 62 16.34 0.00 23.44
C ALA A 62 17.26 0.90 24.29
N GLU A 63 18.57 0.85 24.11
CA GLU A 63 19.50 1.67 24.91
C GLU A 63 19.26 3.17 24.73
N GLY A 64 19.02 3.84 25.86
CA GLY A 64 18.74 5.28 25.92
C GLY A 64 17.39 5.67 25.32
N CYS A 65 16.47 4.72 25.12
CA CYS A 65 15.10 5.03 24.77
C CYS A 65 14.27 5.31 26.03
N ASP A 66 13.36 6.27 25.93
CA ASP A 66 12.42 6.65 26.99
C ASP A 66 11.19 5.74 27.00
N ALA A 67 10.77 5.29 25.81
CA ALA A 67 9.61 4.43 25.61
C ALA A 67 9.85 3.39 24.50
N VAL A 68 9.07 2.32 24.54
CA VAL A 68 8.95 1.33 23.47
C VAL A 68 7.52 1.34 22.96
N LEU A 69 7.34 1.44 21.65
CA LEU A 69 6.08 1.23 20.94
C LEU A 69 6.20 -0.04 20.09
N HIS A 70 5.54 -1.10 20.57
CA HIS A 70 5.62 -2.41 19.94
C HIS A 70 4.35 -2.69 19.12
N MET A 71 4.49 -2.59 17.78
CA MET A 71 3.41 -2.75 16.81
C MET A 71 3.54 -4.03 15.96
N VAL A 72 4.66 -4.77 16.06
CA VAL A 72 4.84 -6.00 15.27
C VAL A 72 3.79 -7.03 15.66
N GLY A 73 3.18 -7.62 14.65
CA GLY A 73 2.31 -8.77 14.77
C GLY A 73 1.96 -9.28 13.37
N ILE A 74 1.83 -10.59 13.25
CA ILE A 74 1.33 -11.24 12.04
C ILE A 74 -0.13 -11.63 12.25
N VAL A 75 -0.93 -11.57 11.20
CA VAL A 75 -2.35 -11.98 11.16
C VAL A 75 -2.51 -13.34 10.47
N GLU A 76 -1.46 -13.81 9.81
CA GLU A 76 -1.40 -15.10 9.12
C GLU A 76 -0.04 -15.75 9.36
N GLU A 77 -0.03 -17.09 9.45
CA GLU A 77 1.18 -17.86 9.64
C GLU A 77 1.79 -18.31 8.30
N SER A 78 3.11 -18.28 8.23
CA SER A 78 3.92 -18.84 7.15
C SER A 78 5.06 -19.68 7.77
N PRO A 79 4.76 -20.91 8.22
CA PRO A 79 5.74 -21.76 8.86
C PRO A 79 6.92 -22.16 7.92
N PRO A 80 8.10 -22.41 8.46
CA PRO A 80 8.43 -22.44 9.90
C PRO A 80 8.82 -21.09 10.50
N ASP A 81 8.98 -20.03 9.71
CA ASP A 81 9.63 -18.82 10.14
C ASP A 81 8.68 -17.79 10.76
N ALA A 82 7.46 -17.66 10.27
CA ALA A 82 6.46 -16.76 10.76
C ALA A 82 5.27 -17.52 11.35
N THR A 83 5.30 -17.79 12.66
CA THR A 83 4.19 -18.38 13.42
C THR A 83 3.72 -17.42 14.50
N PHE A 84 2.46 -17.53 14.94
CA PHE A 84 1.92 -16.71 16.03
C PHE A 84 2.76 -16.83 17.31
N ASP A 85 3.13 -18.06 17.69
CA ASP A 85 3.97 -18.29 18.88
C ASP A 85 5.33 -17.61 18.76
N ARG A 86 5.94 -17.65 17.60
CA ARG A 86 7.28 -17.09 17.40
C ARG A 86 7.28 -15.58 17.29
N VAL A 87 6.35 -15.02 16.51
CA VAL A 87 6.33 -13.58 16.21
C VAL A 87 5.49 -12.81 17.23
N ASN A 88 4.21 -13.19 17.41
CA ASN A 88 3.31 -12.42 18.28
C ASN A 88 3.65 -12.62 19.76
N VAL A 89 3.89 -13.87 20.20
CA VAL A 89 4.18 -14.18 21.61
C VAL A 89 5.66 -14.02 21.91
N GLY A 90 6.51 -14.72 21.21
CA GLY A 90 7.96 -14.70 21.41
C GLY A 90 8.58 -13.35 21.12
N GLY A 91 8.16 -12.69 20.04
CA GLY A 91 8.59 -11.34 19.68
C GLY A 91 8.25 -10.33 20.75
N THR A 92 7.02 -10.35 21.29
CA THR A 92 6.61 -9.48 22.39
C THR A 92 7.43 -9.75 23.66
N SER A 93 7.65 -11.02 24.00
CA SER A 93 8.47 -11.38 25.16
C SER A 93 9.92 -10.90 25.02
N ASN A 94 10.50 -10.98 23.81
CA ASN A 94 11.86 -10.49 23.53
C ASN A 94 11.95 -8.96 23.66
N ILE A 95 10.95 -8.23 23.19
CA ILE A 95 10.89 -6.77 23.31
C ILE A 95 10.73 -6.34 24.78
N ILE A 96 9.90 -7.04 25.56
CA ILE A 96 9.77 -6.80 27.01
C ILE A 96 11.13 -6.99 27.68
N ALA A 97 11.81 -8.11 27.43
CA ALA A 97 13.11 -8.41 28.01
C ALA A 97 14.17 -7.35 27.64
N GLU A 98 14.18 -6.87 26.40
CA GLU A 98 15.10 -5.83 25.95
C GLU A 98 14.76 -4.47 26.61
N ALA A 99 13.49 -4.10 26.69
CA ALA A 99 13.04 -2.90 27.38
C ALA A 99 13.45 -2.89 28.86
N GLU A 100 13.25 -4.01 29.56
CA GLU A 100 13.66 -4.19 30.96
C GLU A 100 15.19 -4.15 31.12
N ARG A 101 15.93 -4.82 30.21
CA ARG A 101 17.40 -4.79 30.20
C ARG A 101 17.94 -3.36 30.04
N ALA A 102 17.30 -2.57 29.17
CA ALA A 102 17.70 -1.19 28.92
C ALA A 102 17.17 -0.19 29.96
N GLY A 103 16.29 -0.62 30.88
CA GLY A 103 15.68 0.24 31.88
C GLY A 103 14.66 1.21 31.31
N VAL A 104 14.00 0.84 30.18
CA VAL A 104 12.95 1.66 29.59
C VAL A 104 11.76 1.74 30.54
N ALA A 105 11.27 2.97 30.76
CA ALA A 105 10.21 3.20 31.75
C ALA A 105 8.81 2.85 31.24
N ARG A 106 8.59 2.89 29.92
CA ARG A 106 7.26 2.82 29.32
C ARG A 106 7.20 1.87 28.11
N LEU A 107 6.16 1.03 28.05
CA LEU A 107 5.86 0.12 26.95
C LEU A 107 4.43 0.34 26.47
N VAL A 108 4.26 0.70 25.22
CA VAL A 108 2.96 0.71 24.50
C VAL A 108 2.91 -0.49 23.58
N PHE A 109 1.90 -1.32 23.76
CA PHE A 109 1.71 -2.55 22.97
C PHE A 109 0.46 -2.45 22.10
N VAL A 110 0.59 -2.80 20.84
CA VAL A 110 -0.55 -2.85 19.90
C VAL A 110 -1.07 -4.28 19.79
N SER A 111 -2.25 -4.48 20.36
CA SER A 111 -3.01 -5.73 20.34
C SER A 111 -4.08 -5.71 19.22
N SER A 112 -5.27 -6.19 19.50
CA SER A 112 -6.43 -6.22 18.62
C SER A 112 -7.72 -6.06 19.41
N LEU A 113 -8.71 -5.34 18.86
CA LEU A 113 -10.02 -5.15 19.49
C LEU A 113 -10.72 -6.49 19.79
N GLY A 114 -10.55 -7.50 18.95
CA GLY A 114 -11.09 -8.84 19.18
C GLY A 114 -10.31 -9.67 20.20
N ALA A 115 -9.12 -9.25 20.66
CA ALA A 115 -8.28 -10.05 21.55
C ALA A 115 -8.98 -10.51 22.84
N PRO A 116 -9.75 -9.68 23.58
CA PRO A 116 -10.31 -10.08 24.88
C PRO A 116 -11.26 -11.28 24.82
N VAL A 117 -11.93 -11.49 23.70
CA VAL A 117 -13.02 -12.47 23.57
C VAL A 117 -12.85 -13.45 22.42
N GLY A 118 -11.90 -13.17 21.51
CA GLY A 118 -11.69 -13.99 20.32
C GLY A 118 -11.06 -15.35 20.65
N GLU A 119 -11.44 -16.36 19.88
CA GLU A 119 -11.01 -17.77 20.05
C GLU A 119 -10.10 -18.24 18.93
N SER A 120 -9.88 -17.42 17.87
CA SER A 120 -8.92 -17.73 16.81
C SER A 120 -7.49 -17.80 17.36
N ASP A 121 -6.63 -18.55 16.71
CA ASP A 121 -5.22 -18.67 17.12
C ASP A 121 -4.52 -17.31 17.13
N TYR A 122 -4.89 -16.43 16.20
CA TYR A 122 -4.45 -15.03 16.18
C TYR A 122 -4.84 -14.31 17.49
N HIS A 123 -6.13 -14.31 17.86
CA HIS A 123 -6.58 -13.61 19.06
C HIS A 123 -5.99 -14.25 20.33
N ARG A 124 -5.86 -15.58 20.41
CA ARG A 124 -5.17 -16.27 21.52
C ARG A 124 -3.71 -15.85 21.62
N SER A 125 -3.01 -15.67 20.50
CA SER A 125 -1.63 -15.17 20.53
C SER A 125 -1.54 -13.75 21.07
N LYS A 126 -2.50 -12.88 20.67
CA LYS A 126 -2.59 -11.52 21.23
C LYS A 126 -2.92 -11.51 22.72
N GLN A 127 -3.86 -12.35 23.18
CA GLN A 127 -4.16 -12.52 24.63
C GLN A 127 -2.91 -12.92 25.41
N THR A 128 -2.14 -13.88 24.88
CA THR A 128 -0.89 -14.34 25.52
C THR A 128 0.15 -13.22 25.57
N ALA A 129 0.30 -12.45 24.50
CA ALA A 129 1.18 -11.30 24.46
C ALA A 129 0.75 -10.19 25.43
N GLU A 130 -0.57 -9.88 25.51
CA GLU A 130 -1.10 -8.93 26.50
C GLU A 130 -0.80 -9.36 27.94
N ALA A 131 -0.92 -10.66 28.23
CA ALA A 131 -0.59 -11.18 29.58
C ALA A 131 0.89 -10.94 29.91
N ALA A 132 1.80 -11.14 28.97
CA ALA A 132 3.22 -10.83 29.17
C ALA A 132 3.46 -9.32 29.34
N VAL A 133 2.74 -8.46 28.60
CA VAL A 133 2.85 -6.99 28.74
C VAL A 133 2.42 -6.52 30.12
N ARG A 134 1.37 -7.10 30.70
CA ARG A 134 0.90 -6.75 32.08
C ARG A 134 1.93 -7.06 33.15
N GLU A 135 2.87 -7.97 32.89
CA GLU A 135 3.98 -8.32 33.80
C GLU A 135 5.22 -7.43 33.61
N PHE A 136 5.22 -6.51 32.62
CA PHE A 136 6.32 -5.58 32.43
C PHE A 136 6.57 -4.73 33.67
N ARG A 137 7.84 -4.61 34.09
CA ARG A 137 8.21 -3.93 35.35
C ARG A 137 8.07 -2.41 35.32
N GLY A 138 7.98 -1.81 34.13
CA GLY A 138 7.69 -0.39 33.94
C GLY A 138 6.19 -0.13 33.79
N SER A 139 5.86 1.06 33.32
CA SER A 139 4.50 1.42 32.94
C SER A 139 4.15 0.81 31.57
N TRP A 140 2.94 0.31 31.43
CA TRP A 140 2.47 -0.23 30.15
C TRP A 140 1.10 0.34 29.77
N THR A 141 0.83 0.38 28.48
CA THR A 141 -0.51 0.63 27.92
C THR A 141 -0.76 -0.34 26.77
N ILE A 142 -1.91 -0.97 26.74
CA ILE A 142 -2.33 -1.88 25.67
C ILE A 142 -3.35 -1.15 24.79
N CYS A 143 -3.03 -0.98 23.51
CA CYS A 143 -3.93 -0.44 22.51
C CYS A 143 -4.52 -1.58 21.69
N ARG A 144 -5.85 -1.64 21.59
CA ARG A 144 -6.60 -2.63 20.82
C ARG A 144 -7.31 -1.96 19.66
N PRO A 145 -6.64 -1.72 18.53
CA PRO A 145 -7.29 -1.17 17.36
C PRO A 145 -8.26 -2.18 16.74
N GLY A 146 -9.34 -1.67 16.15
CA GLY A 146 -10.20 -2.39 15.24
C GLY A 146 -9.46 -2.74 13.95
N ASN A 147 -10.20 -3.16 12.91
CA ASN A 147 -9.62 -3.44 11.60
C ASN A 147 -9.02 -2.18 11.00
N VAL A 148 -7.70 -2.02 11.09
CA VAL A 148 -7.04 -0.84 10.51
C VAL A 148 -6.97 -0.98 9.00
N TYR A 149 -7.45 0.04 8.29
CA TYR A 149 -7.37 0.11 6.85
C TYR A 149 -6.59 1.34 6.37
N GLY A 150 -5.92 1.18 5.25
CA GLY A 150 -5.06 2.19 4.65
C GLY A 150 -4.23 1.61 3.51
N PRO A 151 -3.23 2.35 2.98
CA PRO A 151 -2.42 1.89 1.86
C PRO A 151 -1.79 0.52 2.11
N GLY A 152 -2.16 -0.47 1.31
CA GLY A 152 -1.59 -1.83 1.40
C GLY A 152 -2.21 -2.73 2.47
N ASP A 153 -3.36 -2.36 3.07
CA ASP A 153 -4.09 -3.28 3.94
C ASP A 153 -4.60 -4.51 3.17
N GLU A 154 -4.77 -5.62 3.89
CA GLU A 154 -5.11 -6.93 3.32
C GLU A 154 -6.60 -7.24 3.30
N GLN A 155 -7.48 -6.31 3.66
CA GLN A 155 -8.93 -6.51 3.69
C GLN A 155 -9.66 -5.52 2.77
N ILE A 156 -9.69 -4.25 3.14
CA ILE A 156 -10.48 -3.23 2.44
C ILE A 156 -9.84 -2.87 1.10
N SER A 157 -8.51 -2.79 1.03
CA SER A 157 -7.77 -2.61 -0.23
C SER A 157 -7.94 -3.80 -1.18
N VAL A 158 -8.04 -5.04 -0.66
CA VAL A 158 -8.34 -6.23 -1.49
C VAL A 158 -9.74 -6.13 -2.08
N LEU A 159 -10.74 -5.78 -1.28
CA LEU A 159 -12.11 -5.58 -1.77
C LEU A 159 -12.17 -4.50 -2.85
N LEU A 160 -11.49 -3.37 -2.66
CA LEU A 160 -11.40 -2.30 -3.66
C LEU A 160 -10.79 -2.81 -4.98
N ARG A 161 -9.70 -3.59 -4.92
CA ARG A 161 -9.09 -4.18 -6.13
C ARG A 161 -10.02 -5.18 -6.82
N MET A 162 -10.81 -5.94 -6.06
CA MET A 162 -11.84 -6.82 -6.63
C MET A 162 -12.94 -6.01 -7.35
N VAL A 163 -13.41 -4.93 -6.75
CA VAL A 163 -14.42 -4.04 -7.35
C VAL A 163 -13.88 -3.42 -8.64
N ARG A 164 -12.63 -3.02 -8.68
CA ARG A 164 -11.96 -2.49 -9.88
C ARG A 164 -11.73 -3.55 -10.95
N GLY A 165 -11.65 -4.81 -10.59
CA GLY A 165 -11.43 -5.93 -11.50
C GLY A 165 -12.48 -6.05 -12.60
N ALA A 166 -12.22 -6.90 -13.61
CA ALA A 166 -13.11 -7.10 -14.74
C ALA A 166 -14.42 -7.85 -14.39
N SER A 167 -14.42 -8.58 -13.28
CA SER A 167 -15.59 -9.37 -12.88
C SER A 167 -16.71 -8.48 -12.36
N PRO A 168 -17.96 -8.64 -12.82
CA PRO A 168 -19.10 -7.95 -12.23
C PRO A 168 -19.58 -8.60 -10.94
N VAL A 169 -18.91 -9.67 -10.51
CA VAL A 169 -19.32 -10.47 -9.33
C VAL A 169 -18.09 -10.76 -8.49
N ILE A 170 -18.21 -10.59 -7.17
CA ILE A 170 -17.18 -10.94 -6.19
C ILE A 170 -17.70 -11.96 -5.18
N PRO A 171 -16.85 -12.87 -4.68
CA PRO A 171 -17.24 -13.81 -3.64
C PRO A 171 -17.39 -13.09 -2.29
N THR A 172 -18.40 -13.45 -1.54
CA THR A 172 -18.63 -13.02 -0.16
C THR A 172 -18.71 -14.25 0.73
N ILE A 173 -18.04 -14.22 1.87
CA ILE A 173 -18.08 -15.33 2.83
C ILE A 173 -19.31 -15.17 3.70
N GLY A 174 -20.07 -16.25 3.81
CA GLY A 174 -21.37 -16.19 4.49
C GLY A 174 -22.33 -15.27 3.76
N ASP A 175 -23.09 -14.47 4.52
CA ASP A 175 -24.03 -13.47 3.98
C ASP A 175 -23.38 -12.09 3.71
N GLY A 176 -22.15 -11.87 4.17
CA GLY A 176 -21.41 -10.60 4.00
C GLY A 176 -21.87 -9.46 4.92
N ASP A 177 -22.77 -9.74 5.88
CA ASP A 177 -23.33 -8.73 6.78
C ASP A 177 -22.69 -8.74 8.17
N GLN A 178 -21.67 -9.58 8.39
CA GLN A 178 -20.91 -9.60 9.64
C GLN A 178 -20.33 -8.21 9.94
N PRO A 179 -20.68 -7.60 11.09
CA PRO A 179 -20.25 -6.24 11.39
C PRO A 179 -18.79 -6.19 11.86
N PHE A 180 -18.08 -5.17 11.44
CA PHE A 180 -16.79 -4.77 11.96
C PHE A 180 -16.65 -3.25 11.93
N GLN A 181 -15.73 -2.67 12.70
CA GLN A 181 -15.58 -1.23 12.87
C GLN A 181 -14.18 -0.79 12.41
N PRO A 182 -14.02 -0.46 11.10
CA PRO A 182 -12.73 -0.14 10.53
C PRO A 182 -12.20 1.18 11.06
N LEU A 183 -10.90 1.22 11.32
CA LEU A 183 -10.16 2.39 11.80
C LEU A 183 -9.22 2.88 10.69
N TRP A 184 -9.31 4.16 10.33
CA TRP A 184 -8.41 4.77 9.37
C TRP A 184 -6.97 4.79 9.91
N TRP A 185 -6.00 4.40 9.10
CA TRP A 185 -4.61 4.23 9.50
C TRP A 185 -3.96 5.48 10.12
N GLU A 186 -4.30 6.68 9.63
CA GLU A 186 -3.80 7.93 10.21
C GLU A 186 -4.42 8.24 11.57
N ASP A 187 -5.68 7.87 11.78
CA ASP A 187 -6.33 7.99 13.09
C ASP A 187 -5.66 7.06 14.11
N CYS A 188 -5.37 5.83 13.68
CA CYS A 188 -4.62 4.87 14.50
C CYS A 188 -3.21 5.40 14.83
N ALA A 189 -2.51 5.94 13.84
CA ALA A 189 -1.17 6.51 14.02
C ALA A 189 -1.17 7.67 15.03
N ARG A 190 -2.11 8.61 14.89
CA ARG A 190 -2.30 9.72 15.85
C ARG A 190 -2.59 9.21 17.27
N ALA A 191 -3.49 8.22 17.38
CA ALA A 191 -3.82 7.62 18.66
C ALA A 191 -2.61 6.97 19.34
N LEU A 192 -1.80 6.20 18.58
CA LEU A 192 -0.61 5.53 19.11
C LEU A 192 0.48 6.52 19.53
N ALA A 193 0.70 7.57 18.76
CA ALA A 193 1.63 8.63 19.12
C ALA A 193 1.17 9.36 20.40
N GLU A 194 -0.10 9.72 20.50
CA GLU A 194 -0.71 10.34 21.68
C GLU A 194 -0.55 9.44 22.92
N VAL A 195 -0.93 8.16 22.83
CA VAL A 195 -0.81 7.20 23.92
C VAL A 195 0.66 7.05 24.36
N THR A 196 1.61 7.13 23.44
CA THR A 196 3.03 6.99 23.76
C THR A 196 3.52 8.12 24.71
N GLU A 197 2.94 9.30 24.63
CA GLU A 197 3.25 10.47 25.46
C GLU A 197 2.53 10.48 26.80
N ARG A 198 1.33 9.89 26.89
CA ARG A 198 0.38 10.05 27.99
C ARG A 198 0.63 9.10 29.14
N THR A 199 1.21 9.62 30.24
CA THR A 199 1.48 8.83 31.46
C THR A 199 0.23 8.58 32.31
N ASP A 200 -0.84 9.35 32.13
CA ASP A 200 -2.13 9.12 32.81
C ASP A 200 -2.87 7.87 32.25
N LEU A 201 -2.37 7.29 31.18
CA LEU A 201 -2.88 6.04 30.57
C LEU A 201 -2.08 4.81 30.98
N ASP A 202 -1.18 4.92 31.95
CA ASP A 202 -0.41 3.80 32.48
C ASP A 202 -1.32 2.74 33.13
N GLY A 203 -1.11 1.47 32.76
CA GLY A 203 -1.95 0.35 33.18
C GLY A 203 -3.33 0.27 32.53
N GLN A 204 -3.57 1.05 31.47
CA GLN A 204 -4.85 1.07 30.77
C GLN A 204 -4.86 0.15 29.54
N GLU A 205 -6.05 -0.36 29.24
CA GLU A 205 -6.37 -1.11 28.04
C GLU A 205 -7.37 -0.29 27.21
N LEU A 206 -7.01 0.06 25.98
CA LEU A 206 -7.70 1.05 25.18
C LEU A 206 -8.25 0.39 23.92
N ASP A 207 -9.56 0.22 23.85
CA ASP A 207 -10.24 -0.21 22.63
C ASP A 207 -10.38 1.00 21.68
N ILE A 208 -9.83 0.89 20.48
CA ILE A 208 -9.72 2.01 19.52
C ILE A 208 -10.40 1.59 18.21
N ALA A 209 -11.45 2.27 17.79
CA ALA A 209 -12.17 1.96 16.58
C ALA A 209 -12.55 3.22 15.81
N GLY A 210 -12.86 3.04 14.51
CA GLY A 210 -13.27 4.16 13.64
C GLY A 210 -14.67 4.68 13.93
N ALA A 211 -15.14 5.57 13.06
CA ALA A 211 -16.35 6.35 13.27
C ALA A 211 -17.63 5.50 13.36
N GLU A 212 -17.70 4.43 12.59
CA GLU A 212 -18.91 3.62 12.41
C GLU A 212 -18.60 2.14 12.15
N ALA A 213 -19.54 1.27 12.50
CA ALA A 213 -19.50 -0.12 12.09
C ALA A 213 -20.02 -0.26 10.65
N THR A 214 -19.49 -1.23 9.93
CA THR A 214 -19.83 -1.55 8.54
C THR A 214 -19.85 -3.06 8.33
N SER A 215 -20.15 -3.50 7.11
CA SER A 215 -20.06 -4.88 6.68
C SER A 215 -19.40 -4.98 5.29
N GLN A 216 -19.08 -6.18 4.83
CA GLN A 216 -18.53 -6.37 3.48
C GLN A 216 -19.54 -5.89 2.41
N ASN A 217 -20.82 -6.15 2.59
CA ASN A 217 -21.85 -5.72 1.65
C ASN A 217 -22.02 -4.19 1.63
N ASP A 218 -21.95 -3.52 2.78
CA ASP A 218 -21.99 -2.06 2.86
C ASP A 218 -20.75 -1.44 2.20
N LEU A 219 -19.54 -1.98 2.48
CA LEU A 219 -18.32 -1.52 1.80
C LEU A 219 -18.39 -1.69 0.29
N LEU A 220 -18.94 -2.83 -0.20
CA LEU A 220 -19.12 -3.05 -1.61
C LEU A 220 -20.06 -1.99 -2.23
N ALA A 221 -21.16 -1.69 -1.56
CA ALA A 221 -22.09 -0.66 -2.03
C ALA A 221 -21.42 0.72 -2.09
N ARG A 222 -20.62 1.09 -1.07
CA ARG A 222 -19.86 2.34 -1.03
C ARG A 222 -18.81 2.38 -2.14
N PHE A 223 -18.04 1.31 -2.36
CA PHE A 223 -17.07 1.26 -3.43
C PHE A 223 -17.70 1.32 -4.82
N ASN A 224 -18.87 0.71 -5.03
CA ASN A 224 -19.59 0.86 -6.28
C ASN A 224 -19.90 2.33 -6.59
N VAL A 225 -20.34 3.11 -5.58
CA VAL A 225 -20.59 4.55 -5.74
C VAL A 225 -19.29 5.33 -5.98
N ILE A 226 -18.23 5.03 -5.24
CA ILE A 226 -16.94 5.74 -5.34
C ILE A 226 -16.27 5.50 -6.70
N THR A 227 -16.26 4.24 -7.16
CA THR A 227 -15.58 3.82 -8.40
C THR A 227 -16.44 3.93 -9.65
N GLY A 228 -17.76 4.20 -9.50
CA GLY A 228 -18.70 4.19 -10.62
C GLY A 228 -18.94 2.80 -11.21
N ARG A 229 -18.62 1.72 -10.47
CA ARG A 229 -18.78 0.34 -10.91
C ARG A 229 -20.13 -0.22 -10.43
N GLU A 230 -20.58 -1.29 -11.09
CA GLU A 230 -21.75 -2.07 -10.68
C GLU A 230 -21.34 -3.52 -10.44
N VAL A 231 -20.80 -3.80 -9.26
CA VAL A 231 -20.31 -5.12 -8.86
C VAL A 231 -21.23 -5.69 -7.78
N HIS A 232 -21.58 -6.97 -7.90
CA HIS A 232 -22.48 -7.66 -6.96
C HIS A 232 -21.72 -8.70 -6.14
N SER A 233 -22.15 -8.94 -4.90
CA SER A 233 -21.65 -10.03 -4.08
C SER A 233 -22.40 -11.33 -4.40
N VAL A 234 -21.68 -12.45 -4.36
CA VAL A 234 -22.27 -13.79 -4.40
C VAL A 234 -21.77 -14.56 -3.19
N ALA A 235 -22.71 -14.99 -2.37
CA ALA A 235 -22.41 -15.79 -1.19
C ALA A 235 -21.74 -17.12 -1.58
N VAL A 236 -20.55 -17.35 -1.06
CA VAL A 236 -19.84 -18.63 -1.19
C VAL A 236 -20.01 -19.39 0.11
N PRO A 237 -20.60 -20.61 0.06
CA PRO A 237 -20.71 -21.44 1.26
C PRO A 237 -19.32 -21.68 1.87
N GLU A 238 -19.22 -21.57 3.19
CA GLU A 238 -17.95 -21.66 3.93
C GLU A 238 -17.15 -22.95 3.63
N PHE A 239 -17.85 -24.09 3.44
CA PHE A 239 -17.20 -25.35 3.08
C PHE A 239 -16.56 -25.31 1.67
N VAL A 240 -17.03 -24.43 0.78
CA VAL A 240 -16.46 -24.21 -0.55
C VAL A 240 -15.27 -23.24 -0.44
N ALA A 241 -15.36 -22.26 0.46
CA ALA A 241 -14.24 -21.34 0.72
C ALA A 241 -13.00 -22.08 1.27
N SER A 242 -13.20 -23.02 2.19
CA SER A 242 -12.10 -23.86 2.72
C SER A 242 -11.53 -24.87 1.69
N LEU A 243 -12.35 -25.37 0.76
CA LEU A 243 -11.89 -26.22 -0.35
C LEU A 243 -11.37 -25.38 -1.53
N GLY A 244 -11.93 -24.19 -1.71
CA GLY A 244 -11.68 -23.31 -2.85
C GLY A 244 -10.40 -22.50 -2.75
N ALA A 245 -9.81 -22.33 -1.56
CA ALA A 245 -8.53 -21.63 -1.39
C ALA A 245 -7.43 -22.15 -2.34
N LYS A 246 -7.45 -23.44 -2.67
CA LYS A 246 -6.54 -24.06 -3.65
C LYS A 246 -6.96 -23.87 -5.11
N ILE A 247 -8.23 -23.56 -5.38
CA ILE A 247 -8.76 -23.43 -6.76
C ILE A 247 -8.84 -21.94 -7.13
N VAL A 248 -9.12 -21.08 -6.18
CA VAL A 248 -9.25 -19.62 -6.38
C VAL A 248 -7.88 -18.97 -6.56
N SER A 249 -6.84 -19.49 -5.92
CA SER A 249 -5.44 -19.10 -6.20
C SER A 249 -5.04 -19.43 -7.66
N ALA A 250 -5.63 -20.44 -8.27
CA ALA A 250 -5.41 -20.77 -9.68
C ALA A 250 -6.08 -19.79 -10.65
N VAL A 251 -7.04 -18.98 -10.18
CA VAL A 251 -7.75 -17.94 -10.97
C VAL A 251 -7.20 -16.53 -10.70
N GLY A 252 -6.10 -16.42 -9.90
CA GLY A 252 -5.42 -15.14 -9.59
C GLY A 252 -6.13 -14.30 -8.54
N TRP A 253 -7.07 -14.85 -7.87
CA TRP A 253 -7.67 -14.28 -6.68
C TRP A 253 -7.07 -15.02 -5.49
N ASP A 254 -6.03 -14.46 -4.92
CA ASP A 254 -5.47 -14.99 -3.68
C ASP A 254 -6.38 -14.58 -2.51
N VAL A 255 -7.54 -15.25 -2.45
CA VAL A 255 -8.43 -15.23 -1.29
C VAL A 255 -8.09 -16.48 -0.49
N GLY A 256 -6.83 -16.59 -0.11
CA GLY A 256 -6.33 -17.67 0.75
C GLY A 256 -6.85 -17.51 2.17
N LEU A 257 -8.16 -17.66 2.37
CA LEU A 257 -8.75 -17.67 3.70
C LEU A 257 -8.53 -19.04 4.32
N ASN A 258 -7.67 -19.07 5.31
CA ASN A 258 -7.51 -20.23 6.18
C ASN A 258 -8.61 -20.26 7.28
N ASP A 259 -8.72 -21.39 7.99
CA ASP A 259 -9.74 -21.56 9.03
C ASP A 259 -9.66 -20.48 10.13
N ASN A 260 -8.46 -19.99 10.47
CA ASN A 260 -8.26 -18.92 11.43
C ASN A 260 -8.83 -17.58 10.93
N GLN A 261 -8.62 -17.24 9.67
CA GLN A 261 -9.16 -16.02 9.08
C GLN A 261 -10.69 -16.08 8.98
N LEU A 262 -11.26 -17.24 8.65
CA LEU A 262 -12.70 -17.47 8.69
C LEU A 262 -13.26 -17.28 10.12
N GLN A 263 -12.53 -17.78 11.12
CA GLN A 263 -12.91 -17.62 12.52
C GLN A 263 -12.84 -16.15 12.96
N MET A 264 -11.76 -15.44 12.62
CA MET A 264 -11.63 -14.01 12.90
C MET A 264 -12.77 -13.18 12.30
N LEU A 265 -13.22 -13.51 11.07
CA LEU A 265 -14.36 -12.85 10.44
C LEU A 265 -15.68 -13.10 11.18
N ARG A 266 -15.87 -14.31 11.76
CA ARG A 266 -17.06 -14.64 12.55
C ARG A 266 -17.09 -13.97 13.92
N GLU A 267 -15.93 -13.77 14.54
CA GLU A 267 -15.81 -13.19 15.87
C GLU A 267 -16.27 -11.73 15.94
N GLY A 268 -16.32 -11.07 14.79
CA GLY A 268 -16.64 -9.65 14.70
C GLY A 268 -15.52 -8.78 15.30
N ASN A 269 -15.54 -7.50 15.00
CA ASN A 269 -14.53 -6.58 15.50
C ASN A 269 -15.15 -5.19 15.67
N VAL A 270 -16.06 -5.08 16.64
CA VAL A 270 -16.78 -3.84 16.97
C VAL A 270 -16.70 -3.56 18.46
N ILE A 271 -16.70 -2.31 18.83
CA ILE A 271 -16.92 -1.92 20.23
C ILE A 271 -18.35 -2.31 20.61
N PRO A 272 -18.54 -3.09 21.69
CA PRO A 272 -19.87 -3.52 22.08
C PRO A 272 -20.75 -2.31 22.47
N PRO A 273 -22.09 -2.41 22.36
CA PRO A 273 -22.99 -1.36 22.78
C PRO A 273 -22.74 -0.91 24.22
N GLY A 274 -22.50 0.40 24.42
CA GLY A 274 -22.14 0.96 25.71
C GLY A 274 -20.66 0.81 26.12
N GLY A 275 -19.84 0.21 25.26
CA GLY A 275 -18.39 0.20 25.42
C GLY A 275 -17.77 1.57 25.13
N THR A 276 -16.55 1.78 25.60
CA THR A 276 -15.79 3.01 25.42
C THR A 276 -14.94 2.93 24.17
N ASN A 277 -15.10 3.88 23.26
CA ASN A 277 -14.13 4.07 22.17
C ASN A 277 -13.03 5.01 22.66
N ALA A 278 -11.86 4.46 22.97
CA ALA A 278 -10.78 5.28 23.48
C ALA A 278 -10.34 6.39 22.51
N LEU A 279 -10.52 6.22 21.22
CA LEU A 279 -10.19 7.27 20.22
C LEU A 279 -10.94 8.59 20.52
N THR A 280 -12.24 8.50 20.79
CA THR A 280 -13.11 9.67 21.05
C THR A 280 -13.18 10.01 22.53
N ASP A 281 -13.38 9.02 23.39
CA ASP A 281 -13.81 9.21 24.76
C ASP A 281 -12.64 9.46 25.72
N VAL A 282 -11.43 8.99 25.35
CA VAL A 282 -10.21 9.10 26.16
C VAL A 282 -9.18 10.04 25.53
N LEU A 283 -8.95 9.89 24.22
CA LEU A 283 -7.97 10.68 23.49
C LEU A 283 -8.55 11.98 22.91
N GLY A 284 -9.89 12.09 22.83
CA GLY A 284 -10.56 13.27 22.27
C GLY A 284 -10.31 13.48 20.77
N LEU A 285 -9.87 12.44 20.08
CA LEU A 285 -9.59 12.49 18.64
C LEU A 285 -10.88 12.27 17.85
N THR A 286 -11.05 13.04 16.79
CA THR A 286 -12.17 12.85 15.86
C THR A 286 -11.79 11.82 14.82
N PRO A 287 -12.52 10.70 14.72
CA PRO A 287 -12.24 9.69 13.72
C PRO A 287 -12.59 10.18 12.31
N THR A 288 -11.80 9.79 11.35
CA THR A 288 -12.08 10.03 9.93
C THR A 288 -13.38 9.32 9.54
N PRO A 289 -14.38 10.01 8.96
CA PRO A 289 -15.58 9.38 8.44
C PRO A 289 -15.24 8.28 7.43
N LEU A 290 -15.94 7.15 7.48
CA LEU A 290 -15.61 5.98 6.66
C LEU A 290 -15.56 6.33 5.16
N ASP A 291 -16.54 7.05 4.62
CA ASP A 291 -16.56 7.44 3.21
C ASP A 291 -15.36 8.33 2.81
N VAL A 292 -14.86 9.16 3.74
CA VAL A 292 -13.66 9.99 3.49
C VAL A 292 -12.43 9.10 3.39
N GLY A 293 -12.24 8.18 4.33
CA GLY A 293 -11.13 7.25 4.31
C GLY A 293 -11.16 6.30 3.10
N LEU A 294 -12.34 5.80 2.71
CA LEU A 294 -12.50 4.95 1.52
C LEU A 294 -12.16 5.69 0.22
N ARG A 295 -12.57 6.97 0.09
CA ARG A 295 -12.18 7.81 -1.06
C ARG A 295 -10.67 8.02 -1.11
N ALA A 296 -10.06 8.40 0.01
CA ALA A 296 -8.61 8.56 0.10
C ALA A 296 -7.87 7.26 -0.25
N LEU A 297 -8.38 6.10 0.21
CA LEU A 297 -7.80 4.79 -0.10
C LEU A 297 -7.77 4.49 -1.60
N CYS A 298 -8.73 5.02 -2.36
CA CYS A 298 -8.75 4.83 -3.82
C CYS A 298 -7.50 5.39 -4.51
N ASP A 299 -6.91 6.46 -3.99
CA ASP A 299 -5.73 7.11 -4.57
C ASP A 299 -4.42 6.70 -3.90
N LEU A 300 -4.49 6.02 -2.75
CA LEU A 300 -3.33 5.67 -1.95
C LEU A 300 -2.85 4.23 -2.13
N GLN A 301 -3.22 3.54 -3.21
CA GLN A 301 -2.74 2.18 -3.45
C GLN A 301 -1.21 2.18 -3.61
N PRO A 302 -0.48 1.18 -3.04
CA PRO A 302 0.98 1.12 -3.13
C PRO A 302 1.47 0.87 -4.55
N GLU A 303 2.68 1.34 -4.85
CA GLU A 303 3.38 1.04 -6.10
C GLU A 303 3.67 -0.46 -6.21
N GLN A 304 3.54 -0.97 -7.44
CA GLN A 304 3.85 -2.34 -7.83
C GLN A 304 5.12 -2.35 -8.68
N LEU A 305 6.25 -2.50 -8.01
CA LEU A 305 7.57 -2.43 -8.63
C LEU A 305 7.95 -3.74 -9.33
N PRO A 306 8.95 -3.74 -10.22
CA PRO A 306 9.39 -4.98 -10.89
C PRO A 306 9.69 -6.14 -9.95
N ARG A 307 10.23 -5.89 -8.75
CA ARG A 307 10.49 -6.95 -7.75
C ARG A 307 9.22 -7.69 -7.30
N ASP A 308 8.07 -7.02 -7.36
CA ASP A 308 6.77 -7.55 -6.94
C ASP A 308 6.10 -8.40 -8.05
N GLY A 309 6.70 -8.43 -9.24
CA GLY A 309 6.21 -9.18 -10.38
C GLY A 309 6.98 -10.47 -10.67
N VAL A 310 6.52 -11.20 -11.68
CA VAL A 310 7.08 -12.51 -12.09
C VAL A 310 7.52 -12.50 -13.56
N GLY A 311 8.51 -13.35 -13.87
CA GLY A 311 9.06 -13.46 -15.21
C GLY A 311 10.19 -12.46 -15.47
N THR A 312 10.67 -12.42 -16.73
CA THR A 312 11.78 -11.55 -17.12
C THR A 312 11.30 -10.11 -17.28
N LEU A 313 12.05 -9.14 -16.75
CA LEU A 313 11.81 -7.73 -16.98
C LEU A 313 12.12 -7.40 -18.45
N LYS A 314 11.17 -6.77 -19.12
CA LYS A 314 11.32 -6.32 -20.51
C LYS A 314 11.49 -4.80 -20.54
N ARG A 315 12.27 -4.33 -21.51
CA ARG A 315 12.29 -2.93 -21.91
C ARG A 315 11.73 -2.84 -23.33
N LYS A 316 10.74 -1.99 -23.53
CA LYS A 316 10.17 -1.67 -24.85
C LYS A 316 10.28 -0.18 -25.09
N ARG A 317 10.71 0.23 -26.26
CA ARG A 317 10.76 1.63 -26.70
C ARG A 317 9.93 1.78 -27.95
N VAL A 318 9.15 2.86 -28.01
CA VAL A 318 8.38 3.25 -29.20
C VAL A 318 8.61 4.75 -29.40
N TRP A 319 9.03 5.17 -30.58
CA TRP A 319 9.37 6.57 -30.83
C TRP A 319 9.11 7.01 -32.27
N ALA A 320 9.09 8.32 -32.46
CA ALA A 320 9.15 8.95 -33.76
C ALA A 320 10.04 10.20 -33.74
N ASP A 321 10.84 10.40 -34.75
CA ASP A 321 11.59 11.63 -34.99
C ASP A 321 10.80 12.52 -35.95
N VAL A 322 10.27 13.63 -35.42
CA VAL A 322 9.36 14.53 -36.13
C VAL A 322 10.14 15.73 -36.68
N THR A 323 10.17 15.86 -37.98
CA THR A 323 10.70 17.03 -38.67
C THR A 323 9.59 18.02 -39.00
N GLY A 324 9.91 19.34 -39.02
CA GLY A 324 8.93 20.38 -39.28
C GLY A 324 7.86 20.54 -38.19
N SER A 325 8.12 20.08 -36.98
CA SER A 325 7.22 20.30 -35.85
C SER A 325 7.00 21.80 -35.65
N THR A 326 5.73 22.19 -35.43
CA THR A 326 5.35 23.56 -35.05
C THR A 326 5.54 23.83 -33.53
N HIS A 327 5.89 22.80 -32.76
CA HIS A 327 6.10 22.86 -31.33
C HIS A 327 7.56 22.54 -31.00
N THR A 328 8.09 23.24 -30.01
CA THR A 328 9.33 22.86 -29.34
C THR A 328 9.14 21.57 -28.54
N PRO A 329 10.20 20.85 -28.14
CA PRO A 329 10.07 19.70 -27.25
C PRO A 329 9.27 19.99 -25.96
N ASP A 330 9.46 21.18 -25.37
CA ASP A 330 8.75 21.61 -24.15
C ASP A 330 7.24 21.82 -24.40
N GLU A 331 6.90 22.43 -25.53
CA GLU A 331 5.49 22.66 -25.89
C GLU A 331 4.79 21.36 -26.24
N LEU A 332 5.46 20.47 -26.98
CA LEU A 332 4.91 19.16 -27.33
C LEU A 332 4.71 18.28 -26.10
N PHE A 333 5.64 18.34 -25.14
CA PHE A 333 5.52 17.60 -23.90
C PHE A 333 4.39 18.14 -22.99
N ARG A 334 4.26 19.46 -22.88
CA ARG A 334 3.12 20.07 -22.16
C ARG A 334 1.77 19.73 -22.78
N LEU A 335 1.71 19.71 -24.13
CA LEU A 335 0.51 19.29 -24.85
C LEU A 335 0.16 17.83 -24.53
N PHE A 336 1.16 16.93 -24.44
CA PHE A 336 0.97 15.55 -24.02
C PHE A 336 0.40 15.47 -22.60
N CYS A 337 0.99 16.17 -21.63
CA CYS A 337 0.57 16.11 -20.24
C CYS A 337 -0.86 16.62 -20.04
N GLY A 338 -1.25 17.73 -20.68
CA GLY A 338 -2.58 18.32 -20.54
C GLY A 338 -3.67 17.66 -21.40
N ASN A 339 -3.33 16.69 -22.25
CA ASN A 339 -4.29 15.99 -23.11
C ASN A 339 -4.06 14.48 -23.09
N PHE A 340 -3.64 13.93 -21.97
CA PHE A 340 -3.25 12.52 -21.86
C PHE A 340 -4.36 11.57 -22.31
N ASN A 341 -5.59 11.81 -21.91
CA ASN A 341 -6.73 10.99 -22.30
C ASN A 341 -7.02 11.04 -23.82
N GLU A 342 -6.77 12.18 -24.46
CA GLU A 342 -7.02 12.33 -25.90
C GLU A 342 -5.93 11.70 -26.79
N VAL A 343 -4.73 11.47 -26.25
CA VAL A 343 -3.61 10.85 -26.99
C VAL A 343 -3.53 9.34 -26.75
N THR A 344 -4.19 8.82 -25.72
CA THR A 344 -4.33 7.39 -25.48
C THR A 344 -5.37 6.78 -26.44
N PRO A 345 -5.24 5.48 -26.78
CA PRO A 345 -6.26 4.82 -27.61
C PRO A 345 -7.64 4.83 -26.97
N VAL A 346 -8.69 4.91 -27.79
CA VAL A 346 -10.11 4.95 -27.35
C VAL A 346 -10.50 3.81 -26.38
N PHE A 347 -9.79 2.70 -26.40
CA PHE A 347 -10.02 1.57 -25.51
C PHE A 347 -9.26 1.69 -24.16
N VAL A 348 -8.47 2.74 -23.97
CA VAL A 348 -7.81 3.11 -22.72
C VAL A 348 -8.40 4.44 -22.27
N ASP A 349 -9.33 4.40 -21.34
CA ASP A 349 -9.98 5.60 -20.82
C ASP A 349 -9.25 6.03 -19.55
N ALA A 350 -8.58 7.17 -19.60
CA ALA A 350 -7.98 7.81 -18.43
C ALA A 350 -9.05 8.66 -17.72
N GLY A 351 -9.06 8.64 -16.40
CA GLY A 351 -10.15 9.25 -15.62
C GLY A 351 -11.38 8.36 -15.51
N ALA A 352 -11.19 7.03 -15.57
CA ALA A 352 -12.28 6.05 -15.57
C ALA A 352 -13.15 6.04 -14.29
N GLU A 353 -12.67 6.63 -13.19
CA GLU A 353 -13.43 6.76 -11.95
C GLU A 353 -13.87 8.22 -11.74
N PRO A 354 -15.02 8.47 -11.07
CA PRO A 354 -15.61 9.81 -10.96
C PRO A 354 -14.72 10.91 -10.39
N GLN A 355 -13.68 10.53 -9.64
CA GLN A 355 -12.75 11.48 -9.00
C GLN A 355 -11.33 11.40 -9.56
N SER A 356 -11.10 10.53 -10.56
CA SER A 356 -9.77 10.37 -11.15
C SER A 356 -9.47 11.52 -12.11
N SER A 357 -8.23 12.02 -12.04
CA SER A 357 -7.69 12.97 -13.01
C SER A 357 -7.50 12.32 -14.39
N ASP A 358 -7.60 13.09 -15.45
CA ASP A 358 -7.26 12.71 -16.82
C ASP A 358 -6.02 13.46 -17.33
N GLU A 359 -5.40 14.30 -16.49
CA GLU A 359 -4.19 15.06 -16.75
C GLU A 359 -2.99 14.48 -15.99
N ILE A 360 -1.79 14.66 -16.51
CA ILE A 360 -0.54 14.26 -15.87
C ILE A 360 -0.07 15.36 -14.92
N VAL A 361 -0.27 15.15 -13.62
CA VAL A 361 0.17 16.01 -12.53
C VAL A 361 1.02 15.21 -11.56
N GLU A 362 2.17 15.76 -11.13
CA GLU A 362 3.10 15.08 -10.22
C GLU A 362 2.41 14.63 -8.92
N GLY A 363 2.62 13.36 -8.54
CA GLY A 363 2.08 12.75 -7.35
C GLY A 363 0.65 12.21 -7.49
N GLU A 364 -0.11 12.61 -8.50
CA GLU A 364 -1.48 12.14 -8.70
C GLU A 364 -1.56 10.70 -9.21
N THR A 365 -2.71 10.09 -8.93
CA THR A 365 -3.05 8.75 -9.39
C THR A 365 -4.03 8.84 -10.54
N LEU A 366 -3.68 8.21 -11.67
CA LEU A 366 -4.55 8.06 -12.82
C LEU A 366 -5.21 6.68 -12.79
N THR A 367 -6.53 6.64 -12.94
CA THR A 367 -7.28 5.39 -13.09
C THR A 367 -7.62 5.19 -14.56
N LEU A 368 -7.16 4.06 -15.09
CA LEU A 368 -7.32 3.68 -16.50
C LEU A 368 -8.32 2.54 -16.61
N SER A 369 -9.27 2.63 -17.54
CA SER A 369 -10.11 1.49 -17.91
C SER A 369 -9.41 0.66 -18.99
N LEU A 370 -9.17 -0.61 -18.74
CA LEU A 370 -8.58 -1.54 -19.69
C LEU A 370 -9.56 -2.66 -20.07
N PRO A 371 -9.63 -3.04 -21.36
CA PRO A 371 -10.47 -4.14 -21.81
C PRO A 371 -10.14 -5.43 -21.06
N MET A 372 -11.14 -6.15 -20.59
CA MET A 372 -11.04 -7.44 -19.86
C MET A 372 -10.25 -7.38 -18.55
N ARG A 373 -9.84 -6.19 -18.09
CA ARG A 373 -9.08 -6.00 -16.83
C ARG A 373 -9.81 -5.10 -15.84
N GLY A 374 -10.78 -4.30 -16.32
CA GLY A 374 -11.47 -3.30 -15.51
C GLY A 374 -10.59 -2.06 -15.26
N HIS A 375 -10.67 -1.50 -14.07
CA HIS A 375 -9.92 -0.31 -13.71
C HIS A 375 -8.56 -0.69 -13.12
N VAL A 376 -7.51 -0.10 -13.65
CA VAL A 376 -6.13 -0.24 -13.17
C VAL A 376 -5.57 1.14 -12.87
N GLN A 377 -4.58 1.22 -12.02
CA GLN A 377 -4.03 2.52 -11.61
C GLN A 377 -2.54 2.64 -11.90
N VAL A 378 -2.15 3.87 -12.22
CA VAL A 378 -0.76 4.30 -12.29
C VAL A 378 -0.58 5.60 -11.53
N ARG A 379 0.60 5.82 -10.95
CA ARG A 379 0.97 7.06 -10.27
C ARG A 379 1.95 7.85 -11.08
N VAL A 380 1.69 9.15 -11.21
CA VAL A 380 2.60 10.08 -11.84
C VAL A 380 3.77 10.32 -10.88
N THR A 381 4.98 10.00 -11.32
CA THR A 381 6.19 10.12 -10.53
C THR A 381 7.34 10.62 -11.40
N GLY A 382 8.16 11.52 -10.87
CA GLY A 382 9.32 12.05 -11.59
C GLY A 382 8.94 12.86 -12.82
N LEU A 383 8.02 13.83 -12.63
CA LEU A 383 7.67 14.80 -13.67
C LEU A 383 8.77 15.85 -13.77
N GLU A 384 9.44 15.86 -14.89
CA GLU A 384 10.47 16.84 -15.24
C GLU A 384 10.01 17.67 -16.47
N GLN A 385 10.81 18.65 -16.87
CA GLN A 385 10.43 19.56 -17.97
C GLN A 385 10.01 18.86 -19.27
N ARG A 386 10.59 17.68 -19.58
CA ARG A 386 10.40 16.96 -20.84
C ARG A 386 10.27 15.45 -20.68
N ARG A 387 10.02 15.01 -19.46
CA ARG A 387 9.83 13.57 -19.17
C ARG A 387 8.93 13.36 -17.97
N VAL A 388 8.23 12.25 -17.97
CA VAL A 388 7.42 11.79 -16.85
C VAL A 388 7.46 10.26 -16.78
N THR A 389 7.42 9.75 -15.57
CA THR A 389 7.34 8.32 -15.28
C THR A 389 6.02 8.02 -14.59
N LEU A 390 5.29 7.03 -15.08
CA LEU A 390 4.08 6.50 -14.45
C LEU A 390 4.40 5.13 -13.88
N LEU A 391 4.26 4.97 -12.55
CA LEU A 391 4.44 3.69 -11.85
C LEU A 391 3.12 2.93 -11.77
N THR A 392 3.14 1.63 -12.03
CA THR A 392 1.95 0.79 -11.81
C THR A 392 1.67 0.65 -10.32
N LEU A 393 0.37 0.62 -9.95
CA LEU A 393 -0.08 0.42 -8.59
C LEU A 393 -0.63 -0.98 -8.37
N ALA A 394 -0.79 -1.38 -7.11
CA ALA A 394 -1.32 -2.68 -6.71
C ALA A 394 -2.66 -2.98 -7.40
N GLY A 395 -2.76 -4.15 -8.02
CA GLY A 395 -3.90 -4.57 -8.84
C GLY A 395 -3.72 -4.34 -10.35
N HIS A 396 -2.67 -3.63 -10.77
CA HIS A 396 -2.32 -3.54 -12.18
C HIS A 396 -1.76 -4.89 -12.69
N PRO A 397 -2.10 -5.36 -13.92
CA PRO A 397 -1.62 -6.65 -14.44
C PRO A 397 -0.12 -6.69 -14.74
N LEU A 398 0.53 -5.52 -14.71
CA LEU A 398 1.97 -5.35 -14.92
C LEU A 398 2.62 -4.73 -13.68
N ALA A 399 3.83 -5.17 -13.38
CA ALA A 399 4.68 -4.61 -12.34
C ALA A 399 5.83 -3.83 -13.01
N GLY A 400 5.84 -2.50 -12.85
CA GLY A 400 6.86 -1.67 -13.47
C GLY A 400 6.46 -0.22 -13.72
N ALA A 401 6.92 0.32 -14.84
CA ALA A 401 6.73 1.72 -15.17
C ALA A 401 6.63 1.95 -16.68
N VAL A 402 5.97 3.05 -17.05
CA VAL A 402 6.06 3.65 -18.37
C VAL A 402 6.62 5.06 -18.24
N ARG A 403 7.56 5.41 -19.11
CA ARG A 403 8.22 6.72 -19.17
C ARG A 403 7.95 7.36 -20.51
N PHE A 404 7.52 8.61 -20.50
CA PHE A 404 7.36 9.44 -21.67
C PHE A 404 8.42 10.51 -21.69
N LEU A 405 8.98 10.79 -22.87
CA LEU A 405 9.99 11.81 -23.00
C LEU A 405 9.90 12.51 -24.37
N CYS A 406 10.31 13.78 -24.37
CA CYS A 406 10.37 14.61 -25.55
C CYS A 406 11.76 15.28 -25.66
N GLU A 407 12.52 15.00 -26.72
CA GLU A 407 13.90 15.45 -26.85
C GLU A 407 14.16 16.12 -28.19
N GLN A 408 15.10 17.07 -28.23
CA GLN A 408 15.63 17.61 -29.48
C GLN A 408 16.68 16.64 -30.06
N ARG A 409 16.54 16.24 -31.33
CA ARG A 409 17.46 15.39 -32.06
C ARG A 409 17.87 16.08 -33.37
N GLY A 410 18.89 16.93 -33.33
CA GLY A 410 19.24 17.78 -34.48
C GLY A 410 18.09 18.72 -34.81
N GLU A 411 17.57 18.63 -36.07
CA GLU A 411 16.41 19.41 -36.52
C GLU A 411 15.05 18.74 -36.18
N ALA A 412 15.08 17.48 -35.71
CA ALA A 412 13.87 16.75 -35.37
C ALA A 412 13.56 16.82 -33.86
N VAL A 413 12.28 16.73 -33.55
CA VAL A 413 11.78 16.51 -32.17
C VAL A 413 11.43 15.04 -32.01
N ARG A 414 12.07 14.33 -31.11
CA ARG A 414 11.73 12.94 -30.75
C ARG A 414 10.70 12.92 -29.64
N PHE A 415 9.56 12.27 -29.89
CA PHE A 415 8.65 11.81 -28.84
C PHE A 415 8.83 10.30 -28.66
N GLN A 416 9.02 9.84 -27.42
CA GLN A 416 9.34 8.46 -27.11
C GLN A 416 8.59 7.97 -25.89
N VAL A 417 8.14 6.72 -25.95
CA VAL A 417 7.59 5.95 -24.84
C VAL A 417 8.58 4.84 -24.51
N GLU A 418 8.95 4.71 -23.23
CA GLU A 418 9.76 3.60 -22.71
C GLU A 418 8.95 2.84 -21.67
N VAL A 419 8.82 1.54 -21.83
CA VAL A 419 8.10 0.67 -20.91
C VAL A 419 9.08 -0.29 -20.27
N TYR A 420 9.02 -0.39 -18.95
CA TYR A 420 9.78 -1.33 -18.14
C TYR A 420 8.80 -2.15 -17.34
N ASP A 421 8.50 -3.38 -17.77
CA ASP A 421 7.49 -4.18 -17.14
C ASP A 421 7.81 -5.67 -17.11
N ARG A 422 7.17 -6.34 -16.17
CA ARG A 422 6.93 -7.78 -16.15
C ARG A 422 5.51 -8.04 -15.65
N ALA A 423 5.03 -9.28 -15.76
CA ALA A 423 3.70 -9.63 -15.28
C ALA A 423 3.60 -9.48 -13.75
N ALA A 424 2.46 -9.01 -13.25
CA ALA A 424 2.22 -8.88 -11.83
C ALA A 424 2.18 -10.25 -11.12
N ASN A 425 1.64 -11.26 -11.79
CA ASN A 425 1.52 -12.62 -11.26
C ASN A 425 1.57 -13.66 -12.41
N VAL A 426 1.53 -14.95 -12.05
CA VAL A 426 1.63 -16.06 -13.03
C VAL A 426 0.49 -16.06 -14.04
N ILE A 427 -0.72 -15.65 -13.66
CA ILE A 427 -1.88 -15.60 -14.57
C ILE A 427 -1.71 -14.47 -15.58
N ASP A 428 -1.28 -13.32 -15.12
CA ASP A 428 -0.96 -12.20 -15.98
C ASP A 428 0.20 -12.54 -16.93
N LEU A 429 1.17 -13.33 -16.46
CA LEU A 429 2.25 -13.82 -17.32
C LEU A 429 1.73 -14.67 -18.47
N VAL A 430 0.78 -15.56 -18.20
CA VAL A 430 0.16 -16.39 -19.26
C VAL A 430 -0.67 -15.53 -20.20
N ALA A 431 -1.46 -14.60 -19.68
CA ALA A 431 -2.27 -13.69 -20.48
C ALA A 431 -1.42 -12.77 -21.37
N MET A 432 -0.31 -12.25 -20.84
CA MET A 432 0.65 -11.44 -21.63
C MET A 432 1.25 -12.24 -22.79
N ARG A 433 1.63 -13.49 -22.58
CA ARG A 433 2.20 -14.34 -23.64
C ARG A 433 1.22 -14.64 -24.77
N LEU A 434 -0.08 -14.66 -24.47
CA LEU A 434 -1.11 -14.98 -25.48
C LEU A 434 -1.50 -13.77 -26.34
N LEU A 435 -1.70 -12.61 -25.75
CA LEU A 435 -2.26 -11.43 -26.41
C LEU A 435 -1.59 -10.09 -26.00
N GLY A 436 -0.93 -10.04 -24.83
CA GLY A 436 -0.52 -8.80 -24.18
C GLY A 436 0.52 -8.00 -24.97
N ASP A 437 1.54 -8.66 -25.51
CA ASP A 437 2.64 -7.97 -26.23
C ASP A 437 2.12 -7.24 -27.48
N ARG A 438 1.14 -7.81 -28.20
CA ARG A 438 0.55 -7.19 -29.40
C ARG A 438 -0.36 -6.00 -29.07
N LEU A 439 -1.16 -6.13 -28.02
CA LEU A 439 -2.05 -5.06 -27.59
C LEU A 439 -1.25 -3.86 -27.08
N GLN A 440 -0.23 -4.12 -26.29
CA GLN A 440 0.67 -3.10 -25.76
C GLN A 440 1.44 -2.38 -26.88
N ASP A 441 1.96 -3.11 -27.87
CA ASP A 441 2.59 -2.53 -29.06
C ASP A 441 1.66 -1.59 -29.82
N HIS A 442 0.43 -2.03 -30.01
CA HIS A 442 -0.57 -1.21 -30.70
C HIS A 442 -0.87 0.07 -29.93
N THR A 443 -1.06 -0.04 -28.59
CA THR A 443 -1.32 1.10 -27.71
C THR A 443 -0.23 2.16 -27.82
N TRP A 444 1.03 1.77 -27.63
CA TRP A 444 2.13 2.74 -27.63
C TRP A 444 2.43 3.33 -28.99
N LYS A 445 2.25 2.55 -30.07
CA LYS A 445 2.34 3.08 -31.44
C LYS A 445 1.26 4.11 -31.73
N GLN A 446 0.03 3.91 -31.23
CA GLN A 446 -1.04 4.91 -31.39
C GLN A 446 -0.74 6.19 -30.61
N VAL A 447 -0.25 6.10 -29.37
CA VAL A 447 0.16 7.28 -28.60
C VAL A 447 1.22 8.09 -29.35
N VAL A 448 2.28 7.44 -29.84
CA VAL A 448 3.34 8.12 -30.61
C VAL A 448 2.79 8.71 -31.91
N THR A 449 1.92 7.99 -32.62
CA THR A 449 1.28 8.48 -33.87
C THR A 449 0.44 9.72 -33.56
N SER A 450 -0.39 9.71 -32.52
CA SER A 450 -1.19 10.86 -32.10
C SER A 450 -0.31 12.08 -31.82
N MET A 451 0.84 11.87 -31.17
CA MET A 451 1.79 12.96 -30.89
C MET A 451 2.48 13.48 -32.14
N VAL A 452 2.77 12.63 -33.11
CA VAL A 452 3.26 13.08 -34.43
C VAL A 452 2.23 13.98 -35.15
N GLU A 453 0.97 13.58 -35.18
CA GLU A 453 -0.11 14.35 -35.75
C GLU A 453 -0.30 15.71 -35.09
N ARG A 454 -0.30 15.71 -33.74
CA ARG A 454 -0.47 16.94 -32.93
C ARG A 454 0.75 17.87 -32.99
N SER A 455 1.92 17.37 -33.36
CA SER A 455 3.13 18.19 -33.53
C SER A 455 3.07 19.15 -34.73
N GLY A 456 2.16 18.90 -35.68
CA GLY A 456 2.08 19.62 -36.95
C GLY A 456 3.21 19.29 -37.93
N GLY A 457 4.13 18.40 -37.59
CA GLY A 457 5.22 17.93 -38.42
C GLY A 457 4.98 16.57 -39.07
N SER A 458 6.06 15.91 -39.49
CA SER A 458 6.00 14.60 -40.13
C SER A 458 7.17 13.72 -39.66
N ALA A 459 6.91 12.42 -39.47
CA ALA A 459 7.93 11.42 -39.22
C ALA A 459 8.26 10.65 -40.50
N ALA A 460 9.37 10.99 -41.13
CA ALA A 460 9.75 10.39 -42.42
C ALA A 460 9.97 8.88 -42.34
N GLU A 461 10.51 8.39 -41.22
CA GLU A 461 10.73 6.96 -40.97
C GLU A 461 9.53 6.28 -40.29
N GLY A 462 8.43 7.02 -40.05
CA GLY A 462 7.28 6.55 -39.33
C GLY A 462 7.57 6.28 -37.84
N VAL A 463 6.65 5.58 -37.18
CA VAL A 463 6.82 5.15 -35.77
C VAL A 463 7.72 3.93 -35.72
N GLN A 464 8.81 4.04 -34.97
CA GLN A 464 9.80 3.00 -34.75
C GLN A 464 9.54 2.31 -33.43
N SER A 465 9.95 1.05 -33.28
CA SER A 465 9.88 0.33 -32.01
C SER A 465 10.99 -0.71 -31.87
N ASP A 466 11.48 -0.90 -30.68
CA ASP A 466 12.32 -2.04 -30.28
C ASP A 466 11.85 -2.65 -28.95
N SER A 467 12.25 -3.89 -28.69
CA SER A 467 11.94 -4.58 -27.44
C SER A 467 13.06 -5.57 -27.11
N GLU A 468 13.46 -5.59 -25.86
CA GLU A 468 14.47 -6.51 -25.37
C GLU A 468 14.10 -7.05 -23.99
N SER A 469 14.59 -8.24 -23.70
CA SER A 469 14.59 -8.79 -22.34
C SER A 469 15.86 -8.34 -21.64
N LEU A 470 15.72 -7.74 -20.47
CA LEU A 470 16.86 -7.27 -19.69
C LEU A 470 17.55 -8.45 -18.99
N ASP A 471 18.87 -8.41 -18.95
CA ASP A 471 19.63 -9.27 -18.06
C ASP A 471 19.48 -8.86 -16.59
N GLU A 472 20.01 -9.68 -15.68
CA GLU A 472 19.84 -9.48 -14.24
C GLU A 472 20.42 -8.15 -13.77
N ALA A 473 21.59 -7.75 -14.28
CA ALA A 473 22.25 -6.48 -13.88
C ALA A 473 21.45 -5.26 -14.35
N ALA A 474 20.96 -5.26 -15.60
CA ALA A 474 20.11 -4.20 -16.12
C ALA A 474 18.73 -4.16 -15.42
N ALA A 475 18.18 -5.31 -15.08
CA ALA A 475 16.92 -5.40 -14.33
C ALA A 475 17.07 -4.84 -12.90
N GLU A 476 18.19 -5.11 -12.23
CA GLU A 476 18.50 -4.54 -10.91
C GLU A 476 18.71 -3.02 -10.97
N GLU A 477 19.36 -2.51 -12.03
CA GLU A 477 19.55 -1.06 -12.21
C GLU A 477 18.19 -0.35 -12.36
N ILE A 478 17.30 -0.88 -13.19
CA ILE A 478 15.93 -0.34 -13.34
C ILE A 478 15.16 -0.45 -12.02
N GLY A 479 15.25 -1.58 -11.33
CA GLY A 479 14.62 -1.78 -10.02
C GLY A 479 15.05 -0.69 -9.01
N ARG A 480 16.36 -0.46 -8.88
CA ARG A 480 16.92 0.57 -7.99
C ARG A 480 16.46 1.98 -8.37
N TRP A 481 16.43 2.29 -9.66
CA TRP A 481 15.94 3.60 -10.13
C TRP A 481 14.47 3.82 -9.73
N LEU A 482 13.58 2.84 -9.98
CA LEU A 482 12.16 2.95 -9.63
C LEU A 482 11.93 3.00 -8.10
N GLU A 483 12.72 2.25 -7.34
CA GLU A 483 12.72 2.34 -5.88
C GLU A 483 13.11 3.74 -5.39
N GLU A 484 14.15 4.35 -5.99
CA GLU A 484 14.57 5.69 -5.60
C GLU A 484 13.48 6.74 -5.88
N LEU A 485 12.81 6.67 -7.04
CA LEU A 485 11.66 7.55 -7.32
C LEU A 485 10.56 7.40 -6.27
N THR A 486 10.23 6.16 -5.90
CA THR A 486 9.25 5.89 -4.84
C THR A 486 9.69 6.44 -3.48
N MET A 487 10.97 6.28 -3.14
CA MET A 487 11.52 6.77 -1.87
C MET A 487 11.57 8.29 -1.82
N GLU A 488 11.92 8.96 -2.92
CA GLU A 488 11.93 10.42 -3.00
C GLU A 488 10.52 10.99 -2.76
N ARG A 489 9.51 10.44 -3.40
CA ARG A 489 8.11 10.80 -3.16
C ARG A 489 7.71 10.61 -1.70
N LYS A 490 8.01 9.43 -1.10
CA LYS A 490 7.70 9.15 0.30
C LYS A 490 8.39 10.11 1.26
N ARG A 491 9.64 10.48 0.98
CA ARG A 491 10.37 11.50 1.79
C ARG A 491 9.64 12.84 1.77
N THR A 492 9.21 13.28 0.58
CA THR A 492 8.46 14.53 0.44
C THR A 492 7.14 14.47 1.20
N GLU A 493 6.33 13.44 0.99
CA GLU A 493 5.05 13.27 1.66
C GLU A 493 5.19 13.19 3.20
N ASN A 494 6.19 12.45 3.69
CA ASN A 494 6.45 12.35 5.12
C ASN A 494 6.95 13.69 5.70
N ALA A 495 7.79 14.42 4.97
CA ALA A 495 8.25 15.75 5.41
C ALA A 495 7.09 16.74 5.49
N ASP A 496 6.19 16.76 4.51
CA ASP A 496 4.99 17.61 4.52
C ASP A 496 4.05 17.25 5.69
N LYS A 497 3.86 15.95 5.94
CA LYS A 497 3.06 15.48 7.09
C LYS A 497 3.69 15.86 8.42
N ILE A 498 5.00 15.68 8.59
CA ILE A 498 5.74 16.11 9.79
C ILE A 498 5.54 17.62 10.02
N ALA A 499 5.68 18.43 8.97
CA ALA A 499 5.48 19.88 9.07
C ALA A 499 4.04 20.26 9.43
N SER A 500 3.04 19.44 9.10
CA SER A 500 1.63 19.70 9.39
C SER A 500 1.21 19.35 10.82
N VAL A 501 1.99 18.57 11.55
CA VAL A 501 1.75 18.18 12.96
C VAL A 501 2.17 19.31 13.92
N VAL A 502 3.15 20.13 13.52
CA VAL A 502 3.66 21.28 14.29
C VAL A 502 2.70 22.46 14.18
#